data_4c305b337fb8404fe70b1cf8a3be4c05
#
_entry.id   4c305b337fb8404fe70b1cf8a3be4c05
#
_cell.length_a   1.000
_cell.length_b   1.000
_cell.length_c   1.000
_cell.angle_alpha   90.00
_cell.angle_beta   90.00
_cell.angle_gamma   90.00
#
_symmetry.space_group_name_H-M   'P 1'
#
loop_
_entity.id
_entity.type
_entity.pdbx_description
1 polymer ?
#
loop_
_entity_poly.entity_id
_entity_poly.type
_entity_poly.pdbx_seq_one_letter_code
_entity_poly.pdbx_strand_id
1 'polypeptide(L)'
;FDEFCVWHAHHTEEKGSRYKSPVIYENGKYRDDTEGKYGEDVFCDYIIDFIGRKKDDDDPFFVYWPMAATHKPHEPTPDSPEWNDFDPPSNSKLGGRTWEEIGEWHNDEPRFYRDMVEYHDKVIGRLLDYLGEEGLSEDTMVIYVGDNGSPHDVCSMVHEHNEICGGKGKTNDRGTHVPLIVSMPGTVPAGAVQADMIESTDFLPTIFEAAGLDIPEGYVIDGRSFYPQLTGGKGNPRDWMFFHFEPMSRTRGLPTSPIRYARDLEWNLYETGELYDLGADIDEEVPIYESEDTPGQAEARARLKPIFERLR
;
A
#
# COMPACT_ATOMS: atom_id res chain seq x y z
N PHE A 1 -14.70 -3.61 -13.03
CA PHE A 1 -13.63 -3.50 -14.05
C PHE A 1 -14.06 -4.24 -15.30
N ASP A 2 -13.82 -3.66 -16.47
CA ASP A 2 -14.18 -4.24 -17.76
C ASP A 2 -13.22 -5.36 -18.16
N GLU A 3 -11.95 -5.21 -17.79
CA GLU A 3 -10.89 -6.19 -18.01
C GLU A 3 -10.08 -6.41 -16.73
N PHE A 4 -9.50 -7.59 -16.58
CA PHE A 4 -8.65 -7.90 -15.43
C PHE A 4 -7.61 -8.99 -15.75
N CYS A 5 -6.48 -8.85 -15.07
CA CYS A 5 -5.39 -9.84 -15.05
C CYS A 5 -4.92 -9.98 -13.60
N VAL A 6 -5.12 -11.13 -12.99
CA VAL A 6 -4.91 -11.33 -11.56
C VAL A 6 -4.17 -12.62 -11.25
N TRP A 7 -3.35 -12.58 -10.21
CA TRP A 7 -2.85 -13.80 -9.61
C TRP A 7 -3.98 -14.51 -8.86
N HIS A 8 -4.19 -15.79 -9.16
CA HIS A 8 -5.36 -16.53 -8.69
C HIS A 8 -5.00 -17.61 -7.66
N ALA A 9 -4.63 -17.16 -6.46
CA ALA A 9 -4.06 -18.00 -5.41
C ALA A 9 -5.03 -18.96 -4.71
N HIS A 10 -6.30 -18.58 -4.57
CA HIS A 10 -7.15 -19.23 -3.57
C HIS A 10 -8.20 -20.20 -4.14
N HIS A 11 -8.38 -20.24 -5.45
CA HIS A 11 -9.45 -21.00 -6.09
C HIS A 11 -8.97 -22.14 -6.99
N THR A 12 -7.64 -22.37 -7.08
CA THR A 12 -7.08 -23.52 -7.78
C THR A 12 -6.47 -24.50 -6.82
N GLU A 13 -6.50 -25.79 -7.15
CA GLU A 13 -5.74 -26.82 -6.43
C GLU A 13 -4.23 -26.59 -6.59
N GLU A 14 -3.83 -25.85 -7.62
CA GLU A 14 -2.46 -25.46 -7.93
C GLU A 14 -2.22 -24.00 -7.52
N LYS A 15 -1.75 -23.78 -6.30
CA LYS A 15 -1.32 -22.47 -5.84
C LYS A 15 0.11 -22.23 -6.27
N GLY A 16 0.41 -21.51 -7.37
CA GLY A 16 1.77 -21.14 -7.82
C GLY A 16 2.36 -19.97 -7.03
N SER A 17 3.67 -19.79 -7.15
CA SER A 17 4.30 -18.54 -6.76
C SER A 17 3.51 -17.38 -7.39
N ARG A 18 3.49 -16.25 -6.72
CA ARG A 18 2.98 -15.01 -7.31
C ARG A 18 4.05 -14.33 -8.18
N TYR A 19 5.28 -14.80 -8.06
CA TYR A 19 6.46 -14.21 -8.69
C TYR A 19 6.95 -15.05 -9.86
N LYS A 20 7.71 -16.10 -9.67
CA LYS A 20 8.20 -16.94 -10.78
C LYS A 20 7.14 -17.95 -11.23
N SER A 21 6.86 -18.01 -12.53
CA SER A 21 5.85 -18.88 -13.14
C SER A 21 4.46 -18.75 -12.48
N PRO A 22 3.89 -17.52 -12.39
CA PRO A 22 2.67 -17.28 -11.65
C PRO A 22 1.44 -17.91 -12.31
N VAL A 23 0.49 -18.34 -11.48
CA VAL A 23 -0.84 -18.73 -11.96
C VAL A 23 -1.68 -17.49 -12.18
N ILE A 24 -1.89 -17.12 -13.43
CA ILE A 24 -2.62 -15.90 -13.83
C ILE A 24 -3.98 -16.25 -14.41
N TYR A 25 -4.99 -15.56 -13.93
CA TYR A 25 -6.34 -15.57 -14.47
C TYR A 25 -6.64 -14.22 -15.13
N GLU A 26 -6.88 -14.26 -16.44
CA GLU A 26 -7.06 -13.09 -17.29
C GLU A 26 -8.40 -13.18 -17.99
N ASN A 27 -9.28 -12.21 -17.79
CA ASN A 27 -10.56 -12.06 -18.49
C ASN A 27 -11.36 -13.36 -18.63
N GLY A 28 -11.39 -14.18 -17.56
CA GLY A 28 -12.16 -15.42 -17.51
C GLY A 28 -11.42 -16.68 -17.95
N LYS A 29 -10.11 -16.62 -18.20
CA LYS A 29 -9.28 -17.77 -18.60
C LYS A 29 -7.95 -17.80 -17.87
N TYR A 30 -7.45 -18.99 -17.60
CA TYR A 30 -6.08 -19.17 -17.15
C TYR A 30 -5.10 -18.99 -18.31
N ARG A 31 -3.99 -18.32 -18.04
CA ARG A 31 -2.86 -18.23 -18.97
C ARG A 31 -2.02 -19.49 -18.90
N ASP A 32 -1.54 -19.94 -20.04
CA ASP A 32 -0.67 -21.10 -20.20
C ASP A 32 0.76 -20.73 -20.61
N ASP A 33 1.06 -19.43 -20.68
CA ASP A 33 2.33 -18.87 -21.15
C ASP A 33 3.15 -18.17 -20.06
N THR A 34 2.90 -18.50 -18.78
CA THR A 34 3.55 -17.82 -17.63
C THR A 34 4.81 -18.55 -17.13
N GLU A 35 5.12 -19.72 -17.67
CA GLU A 35 6.30 -20.51 -17.28
C GLU A 35 7.59 -19.69 -17.46
N GLY A 36 8.39 -19.60 -16.38
CA GLY A 36 9.64 -18.84 -16.35
C GLY A 36 9.49 -17.32 -16.33
N LYS A 37 8.27 -16.77 -16.41
CA LYS A 37 8.03 -15.35 -16.31
C LYS A 37 7.95 -14.88 -14.86
N TYR A 38 8.15 -13.57 -14.65
CA TYR A 38 7.95 -12.91 -13.37
C TYR A 38 6.56 -12.26 -13.34
N GLY A 39 5.84 -12.39 -12.22
CA GLY A 39 4.45 -11.96 -12.11
C GLY A 39 4.24 -10.48 -12.40
N GLU A 40 5.09 -9.62 -11.84
CA GLU A 40 4.96 -8.18 -12.05
C GLU A 40 5.24 -7.78 -13.50
N ASP A 41 6.12 -8.49 -14.23
CA ASP A 41 6.31 -8.27 -15.65
C ASP A 41 5.04 -8.63 -16.44
N VAL A 42 4.40 -9.74 -16.11
CA VAL A 42 3.14 -10.15 -16.76
C VAL A 42 2.04 -9.12 -16.54
N PHE A 43 1.93 -8.56 -15.33
CA PHE A 43 0.94 -7.53 -15.05
C PHE A 43 1.28 -6.22 -15.76
N CYS A 44 2.54 -5.80 -15.75
CA CYS A 44 2.98 -4.60 -16.44
C CYS A 44 2.72 -4.69 -17.95
N ASP A 45 3.07 -5.82 -18.58
CA ASP A 45 2.81 -6.06 -20.01
C ASP A 45 1.32 -6.00 -20.33
N TYR A 46 0.47 -6.58 -19.46
CA TYR A 46 -0.98 -6.51 -19.60
C TYR A 46 -1.51 -5.07 -19.52
N ILE A 47 -0.99 -4.28 -18.56
CA ILE A 47 -1.38 -2.86 -18.40
C ILE A 47 -0.96 -2.04 -19.62
N ILE A 48 0.26 -2.23 -20.11
CA ILE A 48 0.76 -1.56 -21.31
C ILE A 48 -0.10 -1.90 -22.53
N ASP A 49 -0.44 -3.18 -22.73
CA ASP A 49 -1.34 -3.61 -23.80
C ASP A 49 -2.74 -2.95 -23.68
N PHE A 50 -3.31 -2.97 -22.45
CA PHE A 50 -4.60 -2.33 -22.17
C PHE A 50 -4.58 -0.84 -22.51
N ILE A 51 -3.59 -0.09 -22.02
CA ILE A 51 -3.46 1.35 -22.30
C ILE A 51 -3.27 1.56 -23.80
N GLY A 52 -2.44 0.76 -24.46
CA GLY A 52 -2.20 0.85 -25.90
C GLY A 52 -3.48 0.67 -26.75
N ARG A 53 -4.42 -0.17 -26.27
CA ARG A 53 -5.73 -0.35 -26.92
C ARG A 53 -6.73 0.76 -26.58
N LYS A 54 -6.54 1.47 -25.47
CA LYS A 54 -7.50 2.43 -24.93
C LYS A 54 -7.11 3.90 -25.10
N LYS A 55 -5.84 4.17 -25.38
CA LYS A 55 -5.30 5.54 -25.44
C LYS A 55 -5.97 6.47 -26.48
N ASP A 56 -6.55 5.90 -27.53
CA ASP A 56 -7.22 6.64 -28.60
C ASP A 56 -8.76 6.64 -28.47
N ASP A 57 -9.32 6.03 -27.41
CA ASP A 57 -10.75 6.04 -27.11
C ASP A 57 -11.17 7.43 -26.58
N ASP A 58 -12.42 7.81 -26.77
CA ASP A 58 -12.98 9.09 -26.25
C ASP A 58 -13.11 9.06 -24.72
N ASP A 59 -13.25 7.88 -24.11
CA ASP A 59 -13.39 7.70 -22.67
C ASP A 59 -12.02 7.53 -22.00
N PRO A 60 -11.79 8.13 -20.79
CA PRO A 60 -10.56 7.93 -20.06
C PRO A 60 -10.43 6.49 -19.54
N PHE A 61 -9.21 6.00 -19.39
CA PHE A 61 -8.95 4.71 -18.76
C PHE A 61 -8.65 4.86 -17.26
N PHE A 62 -8.97 3.82 -16.50
CA PHE A 62 -8.59 3.67 -15.09
C PHE A 62 -7.91 2.31 -14.88
N VAL A 63 -6.72 2.33 -14.31
CA VAL A 63 -5.96 1.13 -13.97
C VAL A 63 -5.76 1.06 -12.46
N TYR A 64 -6.16 -0.06 -11.84
CA TYR A 64 -5.85 -0.39 -10.46
C TYR A 64 -4.87 -1.57 -10.45
N TRP A 65 -3.64 -1.30 -10.03
CA TRP A 65 -2.56 -2.27 -10.00
C TRP A 65 -2.11 -2.56 -8.56
N PRO A 66 -2.75 -3.49 -7.86
CA PRO A 66 -2.31 -3.92 -6.53
C PRO A 66 -1.11 -4.88 -6.68
N MET A 67 0.08 -4.31 -6.78
CA MET A 67 1.33 -5.07 -6.99
C MET A 67 1.53 -6.09 -5.86
N ALA A 68 1.98 -7.30 -6.20
CA ALA A 68 2.32 -8.32 -5.23
C ALA A 68 3.70 -8.09 -4.60
N ALA A 69 4.64 -7.53 -5.35
CA ALA A 69 5.94 -7.14 -4.81
C ALA A 69 5.75 -5.90 -3.88
N THR A 70 6.38 -5.90 -2.75
CA THR A 70 7.43 -6.76 -2.20
C THR A 70 6.92 -7.71 -1.09
N HIS A 71 5.71 -8.24 -1.20
CA HIS A 71 5.14 -9.12 -0.18
C HIS A 71 5.88 -10.49 -0.13
N LYS A 72 5.96 -11.09 1.06
CA LYS A 72 6.50 -12.45 1.23
C LYS A 72 5.79 -13.50 0.35
N PRO A 73 6.47 -14.59 -0.06
CA PRO A 73 7.87 -14.89 0.22
C PRO A 73 8.82 -13.95 -0.53
N HIS A 74 9.98 -13.63 0.08
CA HIS A 74 11.02 -12.89 -0.61
C HIS A 74 11.81 -13.84 -1.49
N GLU A 75 11.61 -13.72 -2.79
CA GLU A 75 12.15 -14.60 -3.82
C GLU A 75 13.07 -13.81 -4.77
N PRO A 76 14.00 -14.50 -5.47
CA PRO A 76 14.81 -13.86 -6.50
C PRO A 76 13.95 -13.19 -7.57
N THR A 77 14.44 -12.11 -8.12
CA THR A 77 13.87 -11.43 -9.29
C THR A 77 14.62 -11.81 -10.56
N PRO A 78 14.12 -11.51 -11.75
CA PRO A 78 14.85 -11.73 -13.00
C PRO A 78 16.24 -11.11 -13.07
N ASP A 79 16.54 -10.10 -12.25
CA ASP A 79 17.85 -9.47 -12.16
C ASP A 79 18.75 -10.11 -11.09
N SER A 80 18.22 -10.99 -10.24
CA SER A 80 19.00 -11.71 -9.23
C SER A 80 19.83 -12.84 -9.89
N PRO A 81 21.09 -13.04 -9.46
CA PRO A 81 21.93 -14.11 -10.00
C PRO A 81 21.31 -15.52 -9.87
N GLU A 82 20.51 -15.72 -8.83
CA GLU A 82 19.87 -17.00 -8.52
C GLU A 82 18.61 -17.28 -9.35
N TRP A 83 18.11 -16.32 -10.11
CA TRP A 83 16.85 -16.43 -10.83
C TRP A 83 16.70 -17.71 -11.66
N ASN A 84 17.72 -18.06 -12.43
CA ASN A 84 17.64 -19.21 -13.34
C ASN A 84 17.57 -20.54 -12.60
N ASP A 85 18.28 -20.65 -11.48
CA ASP A 85 18.39 -21.88 -10.67
C ASP A 85 17.28 -21.98 -9.62
N PHE A 86 16.53 -20.89 -9.40
CA PHE A 86 15.44 -20.85 -8.43
C PHE A 86 14.22 -21.62 -8.95
N ASP A 87 13.80 -22.62 -8.18
CA ASP A 87 12.57 -23.39 -8.41
C ASP A 87 11.55 -23.00 -7.33
N PRO A 88 10.51 -22.21 -7.68
CA PRO A 88 9.51 -21.85 -6.70
C PRO A 88 8.78 -23.11 -6.21
N PRO A 89 8.43 -23.18 -4.92
CA PRO A 89 7.73 -24.35 -4.40
C PRO A 89 6.40 -24.51 -5.16
N SER A 90 6.28 -25.64 -5.86
CA SER A 90 5.02 -25.99 -6.51
C SER A 90 3.92 -26.14 -5.45
N ASN A 91 2.74 -25.64 -5.73
CA ASN A 91 1.62 -25.67 -4.80
C ASN A 91 1.07 -27.06 -4.50
N SER A 92 1.39 -28.06 -5.29
CA SER A 92 1.10 -29.44 -4.94
C SER A 92 1.70 -29.84 -3.58
N LYS A 93 2.75 -29.12 -3.12
CA LYS A 93 3.34 -29.31 -1.78
C LYS A 93 2.62 -28.50 -0.69
N LEU A 94 1.79 -27.52 -1.04
CA LEU A 94 0.96 -26.74 -0.09
C LEU A 94 -0.42 -27.40 0.12
N GLY A 95 -0.77 -28.40 -0.67
CA GLY A 95 -2.03 -29.12 -0.58
C GLY A 95 -2.30 -29.66 0.82
N GLY A 96 -3.21 -29.02 1.55
CA GLY A 96 -3.70 -29.49 2.84
C GLY A 96 -2.88 -29.13 4.06
N ARG A 97 -1.81 -28.33 3.95
CA ARG A 97 -1.04 -27.87 5.12
C ARG A 97 -1.68 -26.66 5.78
N THR A 98 -1.61 -26.61 7.10
CA THR A 98 -1.97 -25.45 7.89
C THR A 98 -0.92 -24.34 7.72
N TRP A 99 -1.28 -23.08 8.04
CA TRP A 99 -0.32 -21.96 8.07
C TRP A 99 0.86 -22.19 9.03
N GLU A 100 0.72 -23.07 10.03
CA GLU A 100 1.77 -23.49 10.95
C GLU A 100 2.75 -24.47 10.28
N GLU A 101 2.24 -25.32 9.38
CA GLU A 101 3.06 -26.23 8.54
C GLU A 101 3.71 -25.51 7.34
N ILE A 102 3.13 -24.36 6.92
CA ILE A 102 3.67 -23.45 5.91
C ILE A 102 4.65 -22.45 6.54
N GLY A 103 4.69 -22.37 7.88
CA GLY A 103 5.48 -21.39 8.65
C GLY A 103 7.01 -21.44 8.39
N GLU A 104 7.47 -22.47 7.75
CA GLU A 104 8.75 -22.47 7.06
C GLU A 104 8.49 -22.31 5.55
N TRP A 105 8.31 -21.07 5.11
CA TRP A 105 8.52 -20.73 3.71
C TRP A 105 10.00 -21.02 3.42
N HIS A 106 10.29 -22.22 2.99
CA HIS A 106 11.68 -22.71 2.79
C HIS A 106 12.49 -21.85 1.82
N ASN A 107 11.86 -20.89 1.16
CA ASN A 107 12.46 -19.95 0.20
C ASN A 107 12.21 -18.48 0.55
N ASP A 108 11.69 -18.17 1.74
CA ASP A 108 11.60 -16.77 2.18
C ASP A 108 12.96 -16.33 2.72
N GLU A 109 13.73 -15.65 1.88
CA GLU A 109 15.03 -15.12 2.25
C GLU A 109 14.97 -13.59 2.28
N PRO A 110 14.96 -12.94 3.46
CA PRO A 110 14.89 -11.49 3.59
C PRO A 110 15.93 -10.72 2.75
N ARG A 111 17.06 -11.36 2.40
CA ARG A 111 18.08 -10.78 1.51
C ARG A 111 17.52 -10.39 0.13
N PHE A 112 16.51 -11.10 -0.37
CA PHE A 112 15.88 -10.80 -1.65
C PHE A 112 14.88 -9.64 -1.57
N TYR A 113 14.55 -9.15 -0.38
CA TYR A 113 13.66 -7.99 -0.27
C TYR A 113 14.21 -6.78 -1.03
N ARG A 114 15.52 -6.55 -0.93
CA ARG A 114 16.18 -5.48 -1.67
C ARG A 114 16.07 -5.66 -3.18
N ASP A 115 16.37 -6.87 -3.68
CA ASP A 115 16.25 -7.20 -5.11
C ASP A 115 14.82 -6.95 -5.59
N MET A 116 13.83 -7.33 -4.77
CA MET A 116 12.42 -7.12 -5.09
C MET A 116 12.05 -5.64 -5.13
N VAL A 117 12.57 -4.80 -4.23
CA VAL A 117 12.35 -3.34 -4.26
C VAL A 117 12.97 -2.73 -5.51
N GLU A 118 14.21 -3.08 -5.84
CA GLU A 118 14.89 -2.59 -7.03
C GLU A 118 14.19 -3.02 -8.32
N TYR A 119 13.71 -4.25 -8.38
CA TYR A 119 12.96 -4.75 -9.53
C TYR A 119 11.55 -4.15 -9.63
N HIS A 120 10.89 -3.93 -8.51
CA HIS A 120 9.60 -3.26 -8.43
C HIS A 120 9.69 -1.84 -9.02
N ASP A 121 10.71 -1.07 -8.63
CA ASP A 121 10.99 0.25 -9.22
C ASP A 121 11.22 0.18 -10.74
N LYS A 122 12.01 -0.79 -11.20
CA LYS A 122 12.27 -1.04 -12.62
C LYS A 122 10.98 -1.32 -13.41
N VAL A 123 10.07 -2.13 -12.85
CA VAL A 123 8.80 -2.47 -13.53
C VAL A 123 7.87 -1.26 -13.60
N ILE A 124 7.80 -0.45 -12.54
CA ILE A 124 7.08 0.82 -12.56
C ILE A 124 7.71 1.76 -13.59
N GLY A 125 9.05 1.84 -13.63
CA GLY A 125 9.78 2.62 -14.63
C GLY A 125 9.38 2.28 -16.06
N ARG A 126 9.22 0.99 -16.39
CA ARG A 126 8.74 0.54 -17.72
C ARG A 126 7.37 1.11 -18.08
N LEU A 127 6.45 1.17 -17.13
CA LEU A 127 5.13 1.77 -17.34
C LEU A 127 5.24 3.28 -17.57
N LEU A 128 6.07 3.97 -16.76
CA LEU A 128 6.27 5.42 -16.90
C LEU A 128 6.95 5.77 -18.23
N ASP A 129 7.94 4.98 -18.64
CA ASP A 129 8.60 5.14 -19.96
C ASP A 129 7.59 4.98 -21.09
N TYR A 130 6.75 3.96 -21.03
CA TYR A 130 5.68 3.75 -22.03
C TYR A 130 4.71 4.94 -22.10
N LEU A 131 4.25 5.45 -20.95
CA LEU A 131 3.40 6.65 -20.93
C LEU A 131 4.10 7.87 -21.56
N GLY A 132 5.41 7.99 -21.33
CA GLY A 132 6.22 9.05 -21.94
C GLY A 132 6.38 8.90 -23.46
N GLU A 133 6.68 7.70 -23.92
CA GLU A 133 6.84 7.38 -25.35
C GLU A 133 5.55 7.59 -26.15
N GLU A 134 4.41 7.30 -25.54
CA GLU A 134 3.08 7.47 -26.14
C GLU A 134 2.51 8.89 -25.98
N GLY A 135 3.23 9.79 -25.27
CA GLY A 135 2.79 11.16 -25.02
C GLY A 135 1.62 11.30 -24.06
N LEU A 136 1.42 10.30 -23.17
CA LEU A 136 0.30 10.22 -22.22
C LEU A 136 0.65 10.77 -20.85
N SER A 137 1.91 11.06 -20.54
CA SER A 137 2.36 11.43 -19.20
C SER A 137 1.68 12.67 -18.64
N GLU A 138 1.37 13.66 -19.46
CA GLU A 138 0.74 14.91 -19.02
C GLU A 138 -0.77 14.75 -18.73
N ASP A 139 -1.40 13.74 -19.35
CA ASP A 139 -2.84 13.46 -19.24
C ASP A 139 -3.13 12.24 -18.33
N THR A 140 -2.10 11.63 -17.73
CA THR A 140 -2.26 10.46 -16.88
C THR A 140 -1.74 10.75 -15.47
N MET A 141 -2.63 10.72 -14.48
CA MET A 141 -2.24 10.79 -13.08
C MET A 141 -1.82 9.41 -12.58
N VAL A 142 -0.56 9.28 -12.21
CA VAL A 142 -0.01 8.06 -11.60
C VAL A 142 0.08 8.26 -10.09
N ILE A 143 -0.60 7.40 -9.34
CA ILE A 143 -0.57 7.40 -7.86
C ILE A 143 0.12 6.11 -7.41
N TYR A 144 1.24 6.24 -6.72
CA TYR A 144 1.92 5.15 -6.03
C TYR A 144 1.71 5.27 -4.53
N VAL A 145 1.26 4.19 -3.89
CA VAL A 145 1.02 4.17 -2.44
C VAL A 145 1.37 2.81 -1.86
N GLY A 146 2.01 2.79 -0.68
CA GLY A 146 2.15 1.58 0.11
C GLY A 146 0.84 1.21 0.82
N ASP A 147 0.55 -0.08 0.98
CA ASP A 147 -0.65 -0.55 1.69
C ASP A 147 -0.46 -0.55 3.21
N ASN A 148 0.75 -0.86 3.67
CA ASN A 148 1.16 -0.91 5.08
C ASN A 148 2.69 -0.93 5.23
N GLY A 149 3.15 -0.83 6.46
CA GLY A 149 4.57 -0.95 6.78
C GLY A 149 5.18 -2.30 6.38
N SER A 150 6.50 -2.32 6.21
CA SER A 150 7.28 -3.52 5.87
C SER A 150 7.18 -4.62 6.92
N PRO A 151 7.41 -5.89 6.56
CA PRO A 151 7.48 -6.99 7.51
C PRO A 151 8.54 -6.77 8.61
N HIS A 152 8.31 -7.32 9.81
CA HIS A 152 9.17 -7.11 10.98
C HIS A 152 10.61 -7.61 10.82
N ASP A 153 10.84 -8.57 9.97
CA ASP A 153 12.15 -9.16 9.66
C ASP A 153 12.90 -8.43 8.54
N VAL A 154 12.28 -7.41 7.96
CA VAL A 154 12.93 -6.49 7.03
C VAL A 154 13.43 -5.29 7.82
N CYS A 155 14.76 -5.17 7.92
CA CYS A 155 15.40 -4.07 8.60
C CYS A 155 16.25 -3.26 7.61
N SER A 156 16.23 -1.95 7.74
CA SER A 156 17.01 -1.01 6.91
C SER A 156 17.80 -0.06 7.79
N MET A 157 19.01 0.27 7.35
CA MET A 157 19.81 1.30 7.99
C MET A 157 19.28 2.68 7.56
N VAL A 158 18.76 3.41 8.54
CA VAL A 158 18.35 4.82 8.36
C VAL A 158 19.40 5.69 9.05
N HIS A 159 20.09 6.50 8.28
CA HIS A 159 21.32 7.17 8.71
C HIS A 159 22.40 6.17 9.15
N GLU A 160 23.62 6.64 9.34
CA GLU A 160 24.81 5.79 9.49
C GLU A 160 24.80 4.81 10.68
N HIS A 161 23.83 4.92 11.61
CA HIS A 161 23.86 4.18 12.88
C HIS A 161 22.53 3.66 13.42
N ASN A 162 21.39 3.90 12.72
CA ASN A 162 20.08 3.48 13.20
C ASN A 162 19.50 2.40 12.29
N GLU A 163 19.45 1.18 12.78
CA GLU A 163 18.70 0.11 12.14
C GLU A 163 17.21 0.24 12.51
N ILE A 164 16.35 0.31 11.51
CA ILE A 164 14.89 0.36 11.66
C ILE A 164 14.30 -0.86 10.99
N CYS A 165 13.60 -1.67 11.76
CA CYS A 165 12.85 -2.83 11.27
C CYS A 165 11.39 -2.46 10.98
N GLY A 166 10.77 -3.20 10.07
CA GLY A 166 9.39 -2.97 9.67
C GLY A 166 8.39 -3.11 10.79
N GLY A 167 7.22 -2.50 10.62
CA GLY A 167 6.15 -2.46 11.60
C GLY A 167 4.80 -2.95 11.11
N LYS A 168 4.75 -3.81 10.07
CA LYS A 168 3.49 -4.35 9.56
C LYS A 168 2.61 -4.89 10.68
N GLY A 169 1.37 -4.37 10.79
CA GLY A 169 0.42 -4.72 11.83
C GLY A 169 0.56 -3.96 13.14
N LYS A 170 1.51 -3.03 13.26
CA LYS A 170 1.54 -2.04 14.34
C LYS A 170 0.64 -0.85 14.03
N THR A 171 0.22 -0.15 15.07
CA THR A 171 -0.64 1.04 14.99
C THR A 171 0.13 2.36 14.95
N ASN A 172 1.45 2.31 15.19
CA ASN A 172 2.34 3.46 15.07
C ASN A 172 2.79 3.71 13.61
N ASP A 173 3.58 4.74 13.38
CA ASP A 173 4.06 5.15 12.05
C ASP A 173 4.79 4.04 11.29
N ARG A 174 5.49 3.14 11.97
CA ARG A 174 6.15 2.00 11.29
C ARG A 174 5.17 1.05 10.61
N GLY A 175 3.92 1.00 11.06
CA GLY A 175 2.87 0.15 10.47
C GLY A 175 1.94 0.90 9.52
N THR A 176 1.77 2.20 9.70
CA THR A 176 0.69 2.97 9.07
C THR A 176 1.13 4.15 8.21
N HIS A 177 2.34 4.69 8.42
CA HIS A 177 2.87 5.78 7.62
C HIS A 177 3.62 5.20 6.42
N VAL A 178 2.99 5.26 5.25
CA VAL A 178 3.45 4.64 4.00
C VAL A 178 3.83 5.70 2.97
N PRO A 179 4.71 5.39 2.00
CA PRO A 179 4.97 6.31 0.90
C PRO A 179 3.72 6.57 0.08
N LEU A 180 3.52 7.82 -0.30
CA LEU A 180 2.53 8.27 -1.28
C LEU A 180 3.23 9.21 -2.26
N ILE A 181 3.23 8.85 -3.54
CA ILE A 181 3.84 9.63 -4.62
C ILE A 181 2.79 9.82 -5.71
N VAL A 182 2.63 11.07 -6.16
CA VAL A 182 1.73 11.37 -7.29
C VAL A 182 2.52 12.08 -8.38
N SER A 183 2.36 11.60 -9.60
CA SER A 183 2.98 12.18 -10.79
C SER A 183 1.94 12.45 -11.86
N MET A 184 1.91 13.68 -12.35
CA MET A 184 1.17 14.13 -13.53
C MET A 184 1.90 15.36 -14.07
N PRO A 185 2.90 15.18 -14.93
CA PRO A 185 3.74 16.27 -15.44
C PRO A 185 2.89 17.40 -16.06
N GLY A 186 3.26 18.64 -15.79
CA GLY A 186 2.48 19.80 -16.25
C GLY A 186 1.34 20.22 -15.31
N THR A 187 0.79 19.30 -14.51
CA THR A 187 -0.30 19.54 -13.56
C THR A 187 0.19 19.51 -12.10
N VAL A 188 0.94 18.47 -11.74
CA VAL A 188 1.56 18.33 -10.41
C VAL A 188 2.98 18.86 -10.45
N PRO A 189 3.35 19.88 -9.63
CA PRO A 189 4.69 20.45 -9.62
C PRO A 189 5.76 19.41 -9.23
N ALA A 190 6.81 19.31 -10.03
CA ALA A 190 7.92 18.40 -9.78
C ALA A 190 8.63 18.72 -8.46
N GLY A 191 8.93 17.71 -7.67
CA GLY A 191 9.66 17.83 -6.40
C GLY A 191 8.86 18.51 -5.28
N ALA A 192 7.56 18.74 -5.43
CA ALA A 192 6.72 19.24 -4.36
C ALA A 192 6.62 18.21 -3.22
N VAL A 193 6.64 18.68 -1.99
CA VAL A 193 6.43 17.87 -0.79
C VAL A 193 5.24 18.46 -0.04
N GLN A 194 4.24 17.63 0.23
CA GLN A 194 3.07 17.99 1.01
C GLN A 194 3.12 17.31 2.38
N ALA A 195 2.84 18.07 3.43
CA ALA A 195 2.83 17.58 4.81
C ALA A 195 1.40 17.32 5.33
N ASP A 196 0.39 17.52 4.51
CA ASP A 196 -1.00 17.29 4.88
C ASP A 196 -1.26 15.80 5.11
N MET A 197 -2.13 15.50 6.08
CA MET A 197 -2.56 14.12 6.33
C MET A 197 -3.50 13.65 5.23
N ILE A 198 -3.19 12.48 4.65
CA ILE A 198 -3.97 11.81 3.61
C ILE A 198 -4.20 10.37 4.05
N GLU A 199 -5.40 9.86 3.84
CA GLU A 199 -5.74 8.47 4.11
C GLU A 199 -6.40 7.79 2.90
N SER A 200 -6.55 6.47 2.93
CA SER A 200 -7.03 5.69 1.78
C SER A 200 -8.44 6.09 1.31
N THR A 201 -9.28 6.62 2.17
CA THR A 201 -10.62 7.12 1.81
C THR A 201 -10.57 8.35 0.89
N ASP A 202 -9.44 9.07 0.87
CA ASP A 202 -9.25 10.30 0.11
C ASP A 202 -8.97 10.06 -1.38
N PHE A 203 -8.56 8.84 -1.77
CA PHE A 203 -8.25 8.54 -3.16
C PHE A 203 -9.47 8.63 -4.07
N LEU A 204 -10.60 8.07 -3.65
CA LEU A 204 -11.81 8.10 -4.49
C LEU A 204 -12.21 9.51 -4.88
N PRO A 205 -12.47 10.45 -3.95
CA PRO A 205 -12.83 11.80 -4.33
C PRO A 205 -11.73 12.55 -5.10
N THR A 206 -10.45 12.22 -4.85
CA THR A 206 -9.33 12.81 -5.59
C THR A 206 -9.30 12.37 -7.05
N ILE A 207 -9.54 11.09 -7.32
CA ILE A 207 -9.58 10.53 -8.67
C ILE A 207 -10.77 11.10 -9.44
N PHE A 208 -11.96 11.22 -8.80
CA PHE A 208 -13.13 11.82 -9.42
C PHE A 208 -12.89 13.29 -9.79
N GLU A 209 -12.32 14.07 -8.87
CA GLU A 209 -12.02 15.49 -9.14
C GLU A 209 -10.96 15.64 -10.25
N ALA A 210 -9.90 14.84 -10.22
CA ALA A 210 -8.87 14.86 -11.27
C ALA A 210 -9.43 14.49 -12.66
N ALA A 211 -10.39 13.57 -12.69
CA ALA A 211 -11.08 13.19 -13.94
C ALA A 211 -12.19 14.17 -14.36
N GLY A 212 -12.45 15.21 -13.58
CA GLY A 212 -13.54 16.15 -13.85
C GLY A 212 -14.94 15.53 -13.71
N LEU A 213 -15.08 14.50 -12.86
CA LEU A 213 -16.31 13.76 -12.66
C LEU A 213 -16.95 14.11 -11.30
N ASP A 214 -18.26 14.11 -11.26
CA ASP A 214 -19.01 14.20 -10.00
C ASP A 214 -19.16 12.82 -9.37
N ILE A 215 -19.05 12.75 -8.04
CA ILE A 215 -19.39 11.54 -7.30
C ILE A 215 -20.91 11.30 -7.43
N PRO A 216 -21.36 10.10 -7.82
CA PRO A 216 -22.77 9.82 -7.99
C PRO A 216 -23.58 10.07 -6.72
N GLU A 217 -24.81 10.60 -6.87
CA GLU A 217 -25.71 10.84 -5.73
C GLU A 217 -26.00 9.54 -4.94
N GLY A 218 -26.10 9.68 -3.62
CA GLY A 218 -26.42 8.57 -2.70
C GLY A 218 -25.22 7.81 -2.15
N TYR A 219 -23.99 8.12 -2.59
CA TYR A 219 -22.79 7.59 -1.97
C TYR A 219 -22.38 8.43 -0.76
N VAL A 220 -22.10 7.77 0.36
CA VAL A 220 -21.48 8.41 1.53
C VAL A 220 -19.97 8.31 1.35
N ILE A 221 -19.32 9.47 1.30
CA ILE A 221 -17.86 9.56 1.13
C ILE A 221 -17.27 10.19 2.40
N ASP A 222 -16.43 9.42 3.09
CA ASP A 222 -15.69 9.89 4.28
C ASP A 222 -14.40 10.64 3.88
N GLY A 223 -13.92 10.39 2.67
CA GLY A 223 -12.70 10.96 2.11
C GLY A 223 -12.84 12.42 1.71
N ARG A 224 -11.69 13.08 1.62
CA ARG A 224 -11.55 14.47 1.13
C ARG A 224 -10.58 14.46 -0.04
N SER A 225 -10.97 15.08 -1.16
CA SER A 225 -10.03 15.21 -2.29
C SER A 225 -8.80 16.02 -1.88
N PHE A 226 -7.63 15.50 -2.21
CA PHE A 226 -6.36 16.21 -2.11
C PHE A 226 -5.84 16.70 -3.47
N TYR A 227 -6.66 16.61 -4.53
CA TYR A 227 -6.30 17.12 -5.85
C TYR A 227 -5.91 18.61 -5.85
N PRO A 228 -6.63 19.49 -5.11
CA PRO A 228 -6.21 20.90 -5.01
C PRO A 228 -4.80 21.07 -4.43
N GLN A 229 -4.40 20.27 -3.43
CA GLN A 229 -3.05 20.33 -2.87
C GLN A 229 -2.00 19.86 -3.89
N LEU A 230 -2.31 18.84 -4.70
CA LEU A 230 -1.43 18.37 -5.77
C LEU A 230 -1.15 19.46 -6.81
N THR A 231 -2.13 20.33 -7.07
CA THR A 231 -2.02 21.41 -8.07
C THR A 231 -1.55 22.75 -7.48
N GLY A 232 -1.05 22.73 -6.23
CA GLY A 232 -0.49 23.92 -5.54
C GLY A 232 -1.53 24.80 -4.84
N GLY A 233 -2.79 24.37 -4.77
CA GLY A 233 -3.85 25.01 -4.00
C GLY A 233 -3.84 24.56 -2.53
N LYS A 234 -4.68 25.23 -1.71
CA LYS A 234 -4.79 24.89 -0.28
C LYS A 234 -5.67 23.66 -0.02
N GLY A 235 -6.71 23.46 -0.83
CA GLY A 235 -7.68 22.39 -0.62
C GLY A 235 -8.38 22.42 0.74
N ASN A 236 -8.78 21.25 1.20
CA ASN A 236 -9.44 21.03 2.50
C ASN A 236 -8.70 19.91 3.28
N PRO A 237 -7.47 20.17 3.77
CA PRO A 237 -6.69 19.15 4.48
C PRO A 237 -7.39 18.68 5.76
N ARG A 238 -6.99 17.49 6.21
CA ARG A 238 -7.51 16.94 7.47
C ARG A 238 -6.80 17.56 8.66
N ASP A 239 -7.58 17.85 9.71
CA ASP A 239 -7.03 18.23 11.01
C ASP A 239 -6.75 17.02 11.89
N TRP A 240 -7.33 15.87 11.56
CA TRP A 240 -7.19 14.61 12.29
C TRP A 240 -7.53 13.43 11.40
N MET A 241 -7.02 12.22 11.79
CA MET A 241 -7.42 10.92 11.26
C MET A 241 -7.91 10.02 12.40
N PHE A 242 -8.79 9.08 12.06
CA PHE A 242 -9.30 8.07 12.98
C PHE A 242 -9.02 6.67 12.42
N PHE A 243 -8.58 5.79 13.31
CA PHE A 243 -8.28 4.42 12.96
C PHE A 243 -9.06 3.45 13.84
N HIS A 244 -9.63 2.45 13.18
CA HIS A 244 -10.23 1.28 13.80
C HIS A 244 -9.49 0.06 13.30
N PHE A 245 -8.59 -0.46 14.12
CA PHE A 245 -7.80 -1.64 13.78
C PHE A 245 -8.32 -2.85 14.55
N GLU A 246 -8.91 -3.80 13.83
CA GLU A 246 -9.38 -5.07 14.37
C GLU A 246 -8.60 -6.21 13.71
N PRO A 247 -7.43 -6.60 14.28
CA PRO A 247 -6.63 -7.67 13.73
C PRO A 247 -7.39 -8.99 13.82
N MET A 248 -7.79 -9.53 12.68
CA MET A 248 -8.48 -10.82 12.62
C MET A 248 -7.52 -11.95 12.93
N SER A 249 -7.40 -12.32 14.19
CA SER A 249 -6.71 -13.54 14.61
C SER A 249 -7.63 -14.76 14.48
N ARG A 250 -8.06 -15.07 13.26
CA ARG A 250 -8.81 -16.32 13.01
C ARG A 250 -7.97 -17.57 13.28
N THR A 251 -6.64 -17.45 13.26
CA THR A 251 -5.71 -18.57 13.37
C THR A 251 -5.24 -18.86 14.80
N ARG A 252 -5.43 -17.93 15.74
CA ARG A 252 -4.92 -18.10 17.14
C ARG A 252 -6.00 -18.15 18.21
N GLY A 253 -7.28 -18.10 17.85
CA GLY A 253 -8.40 -18.22 18.81
C GLY A 253 -8.40 -17.14 19.91
N LEU A 254 -7.65 -16.06 19.77
CA LEU A 254 -7.64 -14.95 20.70
C LEU A 254 -8.71 -13.95 20.33
N PRO A 255 -9.59 -13.54 21.27
CA PRO A 255 -10.44 -12.40 21.06
C PRO A 255 -9.54 -11.17 20.98
N THR A 256 -9.42 -10.59 19.79
CA THR A 256 -8.76 -9.30 19.63
C THR A 256 -9.81 -8.23 19.85
N SER A 257 -9.64 -7.45 20.91
CA SER A 257 -10.40 -6.21 21.03
C SER A 257 -9.92 -5.23 19.95
N PRO A 258 -10.83 -4.53 19.28
CA PRO A 258 -10.43 -3.52 18.33
C PRO A 258 -9.58 -2.44 19.01
N ILE A 259 -8.54 -2.01 18.34
CA ILE A 259 -7.71 -0.88 18.76
C ILE A 259 -8.25 0.34 18.00
N ARG A 260 -8.64 1.38 18.74
CA ARG A 260 -9.09 2.64 18.17
C ARG A 260 -8.20 3.75 18.63
N TYR A 261 -7.81 4.59 17.69
CA TYR A 261 -7.03 5.77 17.99
C TYR A 261 -7.35 6.90 17.02
N ALA A 262 -7.15 8.13 17.49
CA ALA A 262 -7.25 9.34 16.69
C ALA A 262 -5.95 10.11 16.78
N ARG A 263 -5.48 10.62 15.63
CA ARG A 263 -4.24 11.38 15.57
C ARG A 263 -4.39 12.67 14.80
N ASP A 264 -3.55 13.63 15.12
CA ASP A 264 -3.17 14.75 14.27
C ASP A 264 -1.69 14.64 13.86
N LEU A 265 -1.07 15.70 13.39
CA LEU A 265 0.35 15.68 12.97
C LEU A 265 1.33 15.58 14.14
N GLU A 266 0.89 15.93 15.36
CA GLU A 266 1.75 16.03 16.55
C GLU A 266 1.47 14.93 17.58
N TRP A 267 0.20 14.48 17.66
CA TRP A 267 -0.28 13.63 18.74
C TRP A 267 -1.05 12.42 18.25
N ASN A 268 -0.89 11.29 18.94
CA ASN A 268 -1.72 10.11 18.79
C ASN A 268 -2.39 9.76 20.13
N LEU A 269 -3.73 9.71 20.14
CA LEU A 269 -4.55 9.37 21.31
C LEU A 269 -5.27 8.05 21.07
N TYR A 270 -5.04 7.08 21.95
CA TYR A 270 -5.80 5.82 21.96
C TYR A 270 -7.11 5.97 22.76
N GLU A 271 -8.16 5.24 22.35
CA GLU A 271 -9.46 5.23 23.07
C GLU A 271 -9.29 4.78 24.53
N THR A 272 -8.28 3.96 24.79
CA THR A 272 -7.89 3.47 26.12
C THR A 272 -7.24 4.53 27.01
N GLY A 273 -6.83 5.65 26.45
CA GLY A 273 -6.38 6.83 27.18
C GLY A 273 -4.89 7.16 27.06
N GLU A 274 -4.09 6.34 26.42
CA GLU A 274 -2.67 6.63 26.15
C GLU A 274 -2.56 7.73 25.10
N LEU A 275 -1.72 8.74 25.36
CA LEU A 275 -1.35 9.80 24.44
C LEU A 275 0.13 9.70 24.13
N TYR A 276 0.51 9.92 22.89
CA TYR A 276 1.90 9.91 22.46
C TYR A 276 2.23 11.20 21.70
N ASP A 277 3.43 11.73 21.97
CA ASP A 277 4.03 12.86 21.24
C ASP A 277 4.82 12.32 20.05
N LEU A 278 4.27 12.43 18.84
CA LEU A 278 4.85 11.85 17.63
C LEU A 278 6.19 12.51 17.22
N GLY A 279 6.43 13.75 17.67
CA GLY A 279 7.70 14.44 17.44
C GLY A 279 8.82 13.93 18.33
N ALA A 280 8.49 13.49 19.56
CA ALA A 280 9.47 13.03 20.54
C ALA A 280 9.54 11.49 20.61
N ASP A 281 8.45 10.78 20.32
CA ASP A 281 8.29 9.34 20.47
C ASP A 281 7.47 8.75 19.29
N ILE A 282 8.07 8.74 18.11
CA ILE A 282 7.44 8.22 16.89
C ILE A 282 7.14 6.72 16.97
N ASP A 283 7.82 5.99 17.84
CA ASP A 283 7.63 4.56 18.06
C ASP A 283 6.57 4.22 19.11
N GLU A 284 6.03 5.24 19.79
CA GLU A 284 4.99 5.09 20.81
C GLU A 284 5.40 4.15 21.94
N GLU A 285 6.62 4.35 22.47
CA GLU A 285 7.18 3.55 23.56
C GLU A 285 6.83 4.07 24.95
N VAL A 286 6.56 5.38 25.09
CA VAL A 286 6.35 6.06 26.36
C VAL A 286 4.99 6.74 26.43
N PRO A 287 3.93 6.04 26.90
CA PRO A 287 2.60 6.61 26.98
C PRO A 287 2.52 7.74 28.02
N ILE A 288 1.80 8.79 27.69
CA ILE A 288 1.44 9.90 28.58
C ILE A 288 0.01 9.64 29.06
N TYR A 289 -0.21 9.64 30.38
CA TYR A 289 -1.53 9.45 30.97
C TYR A 289 -2.15 10.79 31.40
N GLU A 290 -3.49 10.90 31.35
CA GLU A 290 -4.24 12.15 31.57
C GLU A 290 -3.89 12.85 32.92
N SER A 291 -3.49 12.08 33.96
CA SER A 291 -3.08 12.64 35.25
C SER A 291 -1.72 13.36 35.22
N GLU A 292 -0.95 13.18 34.16
CA GLU A 292 0.40 13.71 33.97
C GLU A 292 0.46 14.81 32.92
N ASP A 293 -0.70 15.19 32.35
CA ASP A 293 -0.79 16.11 31.23
C ASP A 293 -0.22 17.51 31.55
N THR A 294 0.65 17.97 30.69
CA THR A 294 0.92 19.40 30.54
C THR A 294 -0.27 20.13 29.88
N PRO A 295 -0.34 21.46 29.93
CA PRO A 295 -1.41 22.20 29.24
C PRO A 295 -1.56 21.85 27.75
N GLY A 296 -0.46 21.65 27.03
CA GLY A 296 -0.49 21.30 25.60
C GLY A 296 -1.04 19.89 25.37
N GLN A 297 -0.69 18.94 26.23
CA GLN A 297 -1.21 17.55 26.18
C GLN A 297 -2.71 17.51 26.50
N ALA A 298 -3.16 18.28 27.48
CA ALA A 298 -4.59 18.42 27.78
C ALA A 298 -5.38 19.04 26.60
N GLU A 299 -4.80 20.01 25.90
CA GLU A 299 -5.36 20.55 24.67
C GLU A 299 -5.45 19.51 23.55
N ALA A 300 -4.39 18.70 23.35
CA ALA A 300 -4.39 17.63 22.36
C ALA A 300 -5.51 16.61 22.65
N ARG A 301 -5.67 16.18 23.91
CA ARG A 301 -6.79 15.30 24.29
C ARG A 301 -8.15 15.94 24.07
N ALA A 302 -8.31 17.23 24.38
CA ALA A 302 -9.56 17.95 24.16
C ALA A 302 -9.95 18.02 22.67
N ARG A 303 -8.97 18.05 21.76
CA ARG A 303 -9.20 18.00 20.31
C ARG A 303 -9.54 16.60 19.81
N LEU A 304 -8.82 15.56 20.28
CA LEU A 304 -8.90 14.21 19.71
C LEU A 304 -10.00 13.35 20.36
N LYS A 305 -10.26 13.48 21.68
CA LYS A 305 -11.25 12.68 22.41
C LYS A 305 -12.67 12.72 21.83
N PRO A 306 -13.21 13.85 21.36
CA PRO A 306 -14.55 13.91 20.77
C PRO A 306 -14.71 13.10 19.47
N ILE A 307 -13.60 12.75 18.80
CA ILE A 307 -13.61 11.98 17.56
C ILE A 307 -14.18 10.57 17.81
N PHE A 308 -13.82 9.94 18.93
CA PHE A 308 -14.32 8.63 19.32
C PHE A 308 -15.85 8.60 19.52
N GLU A 309 -16.43 9.71 19.98
CA GLU A 309 -17.88 9.79 20.20
C GLU A 309 -18.66 9.96 18.89
N ARG A 310 -18.04 10.60 17.88
CA ARG A 310 -18.64 10.84 16.56
C ARG A 310 -18.62 9.61 15.66
N LEU A 311 -17.68 8.69 15.87
CA LEU A 311 -17.40 7.55 15.00
C LEU A 311 -17.67 6.19 15.71
N ARG A 312 -18.53 6.19 16.70
CA ARG A 312 -19.05 4.98 17.38
C ARG A 312 -20.14 4.27 16.61
#